data_8e7ca9f2dad01e30110fe95f6c2f7379
#
_entry.id   8e7ca9f2dad01e30110fe95f6c2f7379
#
_cell.length_a   1.000
_cell.length_b   1.000
_cell.length_c   1.000
_cell.angle_alpha   90.00
_cell.angle_beta   90.00
_cell.angle_gamma   90.00
#
_symmetry.space_group_name_H-M   'P 1'
#
loop_
_entity.id
_entity.type
_entity.pdbx_description
1 polymer ?
#
loop_
_entity_poly.entity_id
_entity_poly.type
_entity_poly.pdbx_seq_one_letter_code
_entity_poly.pdbx_strand_id
1 'polypeptide(L)'
;MLWMADRGVVNIGVDSPSIDSSVEMKNKNYPAHRVCRERKILNTENLTHLDKVVGKWFDFIGFPLLIRKGTGSPIRAVAVLNE
;
A
#
# COMPACT_ATOMS: atom_id res chain seq x y z
N MET A 1 -1.74 4.66 10.64
CA MET A 1 -0.62 3.74 10.31
C MET A 1 -0.02 3.02 11.51
N LEU A 2 0.24 3.71 12.61
CA LEU A 2 0.78 3.07 13.81
C LEU A 2 -0.10 1.93 14.32
N TRP A 3 -1.41 2.12 14.30
CA TRP A 3 -2.36 1.08 14.70
C TRP A 3 -2.16 -0.20 13.88
N MET A 4 -2.00 -0.07 12.57
CA MET A 4 -1.75 -1.22 11.68
C MET A 4 -0.36 -1.82 11.90
N ALA A 5 0.65 -0.97 12.06
CA ALA A 5 2.01 -1.43 12.32
C ALA A 5 2.10 -2.28 13.60
N ASP A 6 1.42 -1.84 14.66
CA ASP A 6 1.42 -2.56 15.93
C ASP A 6 0.70 -3.91 15.85
N ARG A 7 -0.10 -4.15 14.81
CA ARG A 7 -0.80 -5.42 14.58
C ARG A 7 -0.11 -6.31 13.56
N GLY A 8 1.11 -5.97 13.16
CA GLY A 8 1.92 -6.81 12.28
C GLY A 8 1.54 -6.72 10.80
N VAL A 9 0.85 -5.67 10.39
CA VAL A 9 0.56 -5.43 8.97
C VAL A 9 1.87 -5.17 8.23
N VAL A 10 2.08 -5.87 7.12
CA VAL A 10 3.31 -5.77 6.32
C VAL A 10 3.08 -5.12 4.95
N ASN A 11 1.83 -5.01 4.52
CA ASN A 11 1.48 -4.39 3.25
C ASN A 11 0.07 -3.81 3.35
N ILE A 12 -0.13 -2.62 2.78
CA ILE A 12 -1.45 -1.99 2.69
C ILE A 12 -1.71 -1.59 1.25
N GLY A 13 -2.98 -1.59 0.87
CA GLY A 13 -3.40 -1.15 -0.46
C GLY A 13 -4.54 -0.16 -0.37
N VAL A 14 -4.49 0.88 -1.20
CA VAL A 14 -5.50 1.92 -1.26
C VAL A 14 -5.85 2.26 -2.71
N ASP A 15 -7.02 2.81 -2.91
CA ASP A 15 -7.49 3.25 -4.22
C ASP A 15 -7.21 4.74 -4.49
N SER A 16 -6.49 5.37 -3.59
CA SER A 16 -6.10 6.78 -3.72
C SER A 16 -4.68 6.92 -4.22
N PRO A 17 -4.29 8.13 -4.71
CA PRO A 17 -2.91 8.38 -5.16
C PRO A 17 -1.88 8.36 -4.04
N SER A 18 -2.32 8.45 -2.79
CA SER A 18 -1.41 8.47 -1.66
C SER A 18 -2.11 7.97 -0.39
N ILE A 19 -1.33 7.39 0.50
CA ILE A 19 -1.79 7.03 1.85
C ILE A 19 -1.77 8.24 2.79
N ASP A 20 -1.11 9.34 2.41
CA ASP A 20 -1.17 10.60 3.13
C ASP A 20 -2.16 11.54 2.46
N SER A 21 -2.73 12.47 3.23
CA SER A 21 -3.68 13.44 2.69
C SER A 21 -2.99 14.43 1.74
N SER A 22 -3.77 15.03 0.83
CA SER A 22 -3.24 16.03 -0.08
C SER A 22 -2.67 17.24 0.64
N VAL A 23 -3.24 17.61 1.79
CA VAL A 23 -2.74 18.73 2.62
C VAL A 23 -1.35 18.40 3.15
N GLU A 24 -1.17 17.19 3.69
CA GLU A 24 0.13 16.76 4.23
C GLU A 24 1.20 16.69 3.13
N MET A 25 0.83 16.18 1.95
CA MET A 25 1.76 16.13 0.82
C MET A 25 2.17 17.52 0.35
N LYS A 26 1.23 18.46 0.30
CA LYS A 26 1.50 19.85 -0.10
C LYS A 26 2.47 20.52 0.84
N ASN A 27 2.40 20.21 2.12
CA ASN A 27 3.31 20.72 3.13
C ASN A 27 4.62 19.92 3.24
N LYS A 28 4.81 18.95 2.34
CA LYS A 28 5.97 18.06 2.33
C LYS A 28 6.13 17.29 3.64
N ASN A 29 5.02 16.99 4.27
CA ASN A 29 4.95 16.19 5.48
C ASN A 29 4.25 14.88 5.11
N TYR A 30 4.88 13.75 5.36
CA TYR A 30 4.37 12.44 4.96
C TYR A 30 4.29 11.52 6.18
N PRO A 31 3.35 11.75 7.12
CA PRO A 31 3.32 10.98 8.36
C PRO A 31 3.07 9.48 8.14
N ALA A 32 2.15 9.11 7.24
CA ALA A 32 1.88 7.70 6.97
C ALA A 32 3.03 7.02 6.24
N HIS A 33 3.60 7.67 5.23
CA HIS A 33 4.78 7.15 4.53
C HIS A 33 5.97 6.97 5.48
N ARG A 34 6.13 7.88 6.44
CA ARG A 34 7.20 7.77 7.43
C ARG A 34 7.06 6.51 8.27
N VAL A 35 5.85 6.24 8.76
CA VAL A 35 5.59 5.01 9.53
C VAL A 35 5.85 3.78 8.67
N CYS A 36 5.42 3.78 7.43
CA CYS A 36 5.69 2.68 6.52
C CYS A 36 7.19 2.40 6.38
N ARG A 37 7.97 3.45 6.20
CA ARG A 37 9.42 3.32 6.07
C ARG A 37 10.05 2.78 7.36
N GLU A 38 9.68 3.34 8.50
CA GLU A 38 10.25 2.97 9.79
C GLU A 38 9.86 1.57 10.23
N ARG A 39 8.64 1.15 9.92
CA ARG A 39 8.10 -0.14 10.32
C ARG A 39 8.16 -1.19 9.21
N LYS A 40 8.76 -0.85 8.06
CA LYS A 40 8.93 -1.77 6.92
C LYS A 40 7.59 -2.30 6.41
N ILE A 41 6.63 -1.40 6.25
CA ILE A 41 5.33 -1.71 5.65
C ILE A 41 5.36 -1.25 4.19
N LEU A 42 5.04 -2.16 3.27
CA LEU A 42 4.88 -1.81 1.87
C LEU A 42 3.53 -1.14 1.67
N ASN A 43 3.45 -0.17 0.77
CA ASN A 43 2.17 0.41 0.39
C ASN A 43 1.96 0.32 -1.12
N THR A 44 0.73 0.04 -1.51
CA THR A 44 0.31 -0.04 -2.90
C THR A 44 -0.80 0.98 -3.10
N GLU A 45 -0.56 1.93 -4.00
CA GLU A 45 -1.47 3.05 -4.25
C GLU A 45 -2.13 2.91 -5.62
N ASN A 46 -3.19 3.69 -5.86
CA ASN A 46 -3.91 3.72 -7.13
C ASN A 46 -4.52 2.37 -7.53
N LEU A 47 -4.95 1.59 -6.56
CA LEU A 47 -5.67 0.35 -6.85
C LEU A 47 -7.08 0.65 -7.35
N THR A 48 -7.64 -0.30 -8.09
CA THR A 48 -9.03 -0.23 -8.54
C THR A 48 -9.74 -1.54 -8.21
N HIS A 49 -11.07 -1.54 -8.36
CA HIS A 49 -11.92 -2.72 -8.12
C HIS A 49 -11.85 -3.28 -6.69
N LEU A 50 -11.51 -2.45 -5.71
CA LEU A 50 -11.46 -2.87 -4.32
C LEU A 50 -12.85 -3.27 -3.78
N ASP A 51 -13.92 -2.75 -4.38
CA ASP A 51 -15.30 -3.14 -4.06
C ASP A 51 -15.54 -4.65 -4.21
N LYS A 52 -14.77 -5.30 -5.07
CA LYS A 52 -14.92 -6.75 -5.32
C LYS A 52 -14.28 -7.63 -4.25
N VAL A 53 -13.49 -7.06 -3.37
CA VAL A 53 -12.77 -7.79 -2.32
C VAL A 53 -13.14 -7.35 -0.90
N VAL A 54 -14.06 -6.41 -0.77
CA VAL A 54 -14.50 -5.91 0.54
C VAL A 54 -15.04 -7.06 1.39
N GLY A 55 -14.53 -7.17 2.61
CA GLY A 55 -14.96 -8.19 3.56
C GLY A 55 -14.52 -9.61 3.21
N LYS A 56 -13.63 -9.78 2.25
CA LYS A 56 -13.16 -11.09 1.79
C LYS A 56 -11.69 -11.29 2.13
N TRP A 57 -11.33 -12.54 2.37
CA TRP A 57 -9.94 -12.96 2.44
C TRP A 57 -9.47 -13.34 1.03
N PHE A 58 -8.28 -12.94 0.68
CA PHE A 58 -7.70 -13.23 -0.63
C PHE A 58 -6.18 -13.23 -0.53
N ASP A 59 -5.54 -13.89 -1.50
CA ASP A 59 -4.10 -13.81 -1.67
C ASP A 59 -3.78 -12.63 -2.57
N PHE A 60 -2.91 -11.75 -2.09
CA PHE A 60 -2.45 -10.60 -2.86
C PHE A 60 -1.13 -10.93 -3.53
N ILE A 61 -1.05 -10.65 -4.84
CA ILE A 61 0.15 -10.85 -5.62
C ILE A 61 0.48 -9.53 -6.32
N GLY A 62 1.71 -9.04 -6.11
CA GLY A 62 2.18 -7.83 -6.77
C GLY A 62 3.69 -7.91 -6.96
N PHE A 63 4.14 -8.00 -8.21
CA PHE A 63 5.56 -8.09 -8.52
C PHE A 63 6.07 -6.73 -9.01
N PRO A 64 7.01 -6.10 -8.28
CA PRO A 64 7.64 -4.88 -8.75
C PRO A 64 8.63 -5.16 -9.88
N LEU A 65 8.97 -4.12 -10.62
CA LEU A 65 10.08 -4.19 -11.56
C LEU A 65 11.40 -4.26 -10.79
N LEU A 66 12.37 -4.96 -11.36
CA LEU A 66 13.72 -5.03 -10.78
C LEU A 66 14.48 -3.75 -11.13
N ILE A 67 14.18 -2.69 -10.38
CA ILE A 67 14.83 -1.39 -10.58
C ILE A 67 15.97 -1.26 -9.59
N ARG A 68 17.18 -1.12 -10.11
CA ARG A 68 18.36 -0.99 -9.27
C ARG A 68 18.27 0.27 -8.43
N LYS A 69 18.40 0.11 -7.10
CA LYS A 69 18.27 1.21 -6.11
C LYS A 69 16.95 1.95 -6.18
N GLY A 70 15.91 1.32 -6.75
CA GLY A 70 14.59 1.92 -6.80
C GLY A 70 13.91 1.94 -5.44
N THR A 71 13.18 3.02 -5.17
CA THR A 71 12.40 3.18 -3.93
C THR A 71 10.95 2.79 -4.12
N GLY A 72 10.51 2.60 -5.35
CA GLY A 72 9.16 2.19 -5.70
C GLY A 72 9.10 1.69 -7.12
N SER A 73 7.99 1.10 -7.51
CA SER A 73 7.80 0.53 -8.84
C SER A 73 6.33 0.37 -9.15
N PRO A 74 5.92 0.52 -10.42
CA PRO A 74 4.62 0.01 -10.86
C PRO A 74 4.54 -1.49 -10.61
N ILE A 75 3.34 -1.98 -10.31
CA ILE A 75 3.08 -3.40 -10.16
C ILE A 75 1.80 -3.79 -10.91
N ARG A 76 1.71 -5.07 -11.25
CA ARG A 76 0.44 -5.69 -11.59
C ARG A 76 -0.14 -6.27 -10.30
N ALA A 77 -1.19 -5.64 -9.78
CA ALA A 77 -1.82 -6.09 -8.55
C ALA A 77 -2.92 -7.11 -8.87
N VAL A 78 -2.90 -8.25 -8.22
CA VAL A 78 -3.87 -9.32 -8.42
C VAL A 78 -4.34 -9.82 -7.06
N ALA A 79 -5.65 -9.98 -6.91
CA ALA A 79 -6.26 -10.65 -5.76
C ALA A 79 -6.79 -12.00 -6.20
N VAL A 80 -6.36 -13.06 -5.55
CA VAL A 80 -6.85 -14.41 -5.82
C VAL A 80 -7.84 -14.77 -4.72
N LEU A 81 -9.10 -14.96 -5.12
CA LEU A 81 -10.19 -15.29 -4.21
C LEU A 81 -10.41 -16.80 -4.19
N ASN A 82 -10.60 -17.34 -3.00
CA ASN A 82 -10.93 -18.74 -2.78
C ASN A 82 -12.44 -18.85 -2.62
N GLU A 83 -13.17 -18.92 -3.72
CA GLU A 83 -14.62 -19.03 -3.75
C GLU A 83 -15.09 -20.41 -4.17
#